data_4f83c94561cb0b253e4b29c281fae01b
#
_entry.id   4f83c94561cb0b253e4b29c281fae01b
#
_cell.length_a   1.000
_cell.length_b   1.000
_cell.length_c   1.000
_cell.angle_alpha   90.00
_cell.angle_beta   90.00
_cell.angle_gamma   90.00
#
_symmetry.space_group_name_H-M   'P 1'
#
loop_
_entity.id
_entity.type
_entity.pdbx_description
1 polymer ?
#
loop_
_entity_poly.entity_id
_entity_poly.type
_entity_poly.pdbx_seq_one_letter_code
_entity_poly.pdbx_strand_id
1 'polypeptide(L)'
;LNNHPKIWGYIVIPAGAEQRLVQAKDAEISIAFNQSYFSVGNTISSAMLVSTLQAIAEFSGQSYLENRIPYLDVPTPNVKISTLYNPSLSYEFYLEPFMILAILHLLLCCCVAFSVGQELKFNTTEQWLNQQNILKALFSKNITYVLIFTVWTWLWMFWLIEIRGWFVAGQLWSILLGQFLLYSAYAFM
;
A
#
# COMPACT_ATOMS: atom_id res chain seq x y z
N LEU A 1 -12.28 -15.88 -6.09
CA LEU A 1 -12.56 -14.47 -6.42
C LEU A 1 -11.32 -13.57 -6.34
N ASN A 2 -10.29 -13.96 -5.57
CA ASN A 2 -9.07 -13.15 -5.39
C ASN A 2 -8.13 -13.06 -6.62
N ASN A 3 -8.43 -13.78 -7.71
CA ASN A 3 -7.58 -13.80 -8.91
C ASN A 3 -8.04 -12.89 -10.05
N HIS A 4 -9.07 -12.04 -9.83
CA HIS A 4 -9.52 -11.09 -10.85
C HIS A 4 -9.03 -9.68 -10.54
N PRO A 5 -7.98 -9.18 -11.23
CA PRO A 5 -7.39 -7.86 -10.98
C PRO A 5 -8.31 -6.67 -11.31
N LYS A 6 -9.53 -6.94 -11.81
CA LYS A 6 -10.51 -5.92 -12.22
C LYS A 6 -11.62 -5.67 -11.19
N ILE A 7 -11.68 -6.45 -10.11
CA ILE A 7 -12.73 -6.30 -9.09
C ILE A 7 -12.20 -5.47 -7.94
N TRP A 8 -12.74 -4.29 -7.74
CA TRP A 8 -12.36 -3.37 -6.66
C TRP A 8 -13.08 -3.66 -5.35
N GLY A 9 -14.25 -4.29 -5.42
CA GLY A 9 -15.02 -4.68 -4.24
C GLY A 9 -16.20 -5.55 -4.63
N TYR A 10 -16.75 -6.25 -3.63
CA TYR A 10 -17.95 -7.06 -3.79
C TYR A 10 -18.76 -7.08 -2.50
N ILE A 11 -20.07 -7.27 -2.64
CA ILE A 11 -20.99 -7.43 -1.53
C ILE A 11 -21.46 -8.88 -1.52
N VAL A 12 -21.41 -9.52 -0.36
CA VAL A 12 -21.95 -10.86 -0.16
C VAL A 12 -23.23 -10.76 0.64
N ILE A 13 -24.33 -11.16 0.00
CA ILE A 13 -25.65 -11.24 0.62
C ILE A 13 -25.93 -12.74 0.80
N PRO A 14 -25.94 -13.27 2.03
CA PRO A 14 -26.19 -14.68 2.26
C PRO A 14 -27.64 -15.05 1.97
N ALA A 15 -27.87 -16.32 1.63
CA ALA A 15 -29.22 -16.84 1.46
C ALA A 15 -30.04 -16.67 2.74
N GLY A 16 -31.26 -16.17 2.63
CA GLY A 16 -32.14 -15.90 3.77
C GLY A 16 -31.87 -14.58 4.50
N ALA A 17 -31.02 -13.69 3.97
CA ALA A 17 -30.79 -12.37 4.54
C ALA A 17 -32.10 -11.56 4.67
N GLU A 18 -32.99 -11.64 3.69
CA GLU A 18 -34.31 -11.04 3.69
C GLU A 18 -35.15 -11.49 4.88
N GLN A 19 -35.25 -12.82 5.10
CA GLN A 19 -36.00 -13.38 6.23
C GLN A 19 -35.42 -12.97 7.58
N ARG A 20 -34.09 -12.88 7.68
CA ARG A 20 -33.43 -12.41 8.91
C ARG A 20 -33.73 -10.94 9.17
N LEU A 21 -33.70 -10.09 8.14
CA LEU A 21 -34.06 -8.67 8.27
C LEU A 21 -35.51 -8.50 8.75
N VAL A 22 -36.47 -9.25 8.18
CA VAL A 22 -37.88 -9.24 8.61
C VAL A 22 -38.05 -9.73 10.06
N GLN A 23 -37.21 -10.69 10.52
CA GLN A 23 -37.20 -11.18 11.89
C GLN A 23 -36.39 -10.33 12.87
N ALA A 24 -35.96 -9.15 12.44
CA ALA A 24 -35.09 -8.28 13.26
C ALA A 24 -33.79 -8.95 13.71
N LYS A 25 -33.23 -9.87 12.89
CA LYS A 25 -31.97 -10.54 13.12
C LYS A 25 -30.87 -9.97 12.21
N ASP A 26 -29.61 -10.23 12.59
CA ASP A 26 -28.45 -9.85 11.76
C ASP A 26 -28.50 -10.56 10.40
N ALA A 27 -28.54 -9.80 9.32
CA ALA A 27 -28.58 -10.31 7.96
C ALA A 27 -27.22 -10.88 7.47
N GLU A 28 -26.15 -10.69 8.26
CA GLU A 28 -24.79 -11.15 7.94
C GLU A 28 -24.27 -10.66 6.58
N ILE A 29 -24.71 -9.48 6.15
CA ILE A 29 -24.22 -8.88 4.90
C ILE A 29 -22.78 -8.47 5.09
N SER A 30 -21.91 -8.87 4.17
CA SER A 30 -20.50 -8.51 4.23
C SER A 30 -20.04 -7.78 2.97
N ILE A 31 -19.24 -6.73 3.17
CA ILE A 31 -18.63 -5.93 2.12
C ILE A 31 -17.13 -6.21 2.15
N ALA A 32 -16.56 -6.57 1.01
CA ALA A 32 -15.12 -6.71 0.84
C ALA A 32 -14.65 -5.81 -0.31
N PHE A 33 -13.56 -5.10 -0.08
CA PHE A 33 -13.00 -4.17 -1.06
C PHE A 33 -11.48 -4.15 -1.02
N ASN A 34 -10.90 -3.74 -2.17
CA ASN A 34 -9.46 -3.66 -2.34
C ASN A 34 -8.94 -2.32 -1.81
N GLN A 35 -8.08 -2.37 -0.80
CA GLN A 35 -7.45 -1.21 -0.17
C GLN A 35 -6.00 -0.96 -0.65
N SER A 36 -5.59 -1.58 -1.74
CA SER A 36 -4.24 -1.37 -2.31
C SER A 36 -3.97 0.10 -2.66
N TYR A 37 -5.02 0.82 -3.06
CA TYR A 37 -4.97 2.28 -3.23
C TYR A 37 -5.87 2.92 -2.17
N PHE A 38 -5.25 3.48 -1.14
CA PHE A 38 -5.94 3.97 0.06
C PHE A 38 -7.11 4.92 -0.24
N SER A 39 -6.89 5.96 -1.06
CA SER A 39 -7.93 6.93 -1.40
C SER A 39 -9.09 6.31 -2.17
N VAL A 40 -8.78 5.46 -3.16
CA VAL A 40 -9.78 4.78 -4.00
C VAL A 40 -10.55 3.76 -3.17
N GLY A 41 -9.83 2.97 -2.34
CA GLY A 41 -10.45 1.99 -1.44
C GLY A 41 -11.42 2.62 -0.45
N ASN A 42 -11.06 3.74 0.16
CA ASN A 42 -11.95 4.48 1.09
C ASN A 42 -13.20 5.02 0.39
N THR A 43 -13.06 5.58 -0.82
CA THR A 43 -14.21 6.07 -1.59
C THR A 43 -15.15 4.93 -1.96
N ILE A 44 -14.62 3.80 -2.42
CA ILE A 44 -15.42 2.61 -2.77
C ILE A 44 -16.10 2.04 -1.53
N SER A 45 -15.37 1.88 -0.44
CA SER A 45 -15.88 1.38 0.84
C SER A 45 -17.04 2.21 1.35
N SER A 46 -16.89 3.53 1.41
CA SER A 46 -17.95 4.43 1.87
C SER A 46 -19.17 4.40 0.95
N ALA A 47 -18.99 4.40 -0.36
CA ALA A 47 -20.08 4.31 -1.31
C ALA A 47 -20.84 2.98 -1.19
N MET A 48 -20.12 1.86 -1.07
CA MET A 48 -20.74 0.54 -0.90
C MET A 48 -21.49 0.44 0.43
N LEU A 49 -20.92 0.95 1.52
CA LEU A 49 -21.55 0.96 2.84
C LEU A 49 -22.85 1.79 2.82
N VAL A 50 -22.79 3.01 2.31
CA VAL A 50 -23.96 3.90 2.23
C VAL A 50 -25.06 3.26 1.37
N SER A 51 -24.73 2.74 0.19
CA SER A 51 -25.69 2.08 -0.70
C SER A 51 -26.32 0.84 -0.04
N THR A 52 -25.53 0.04 0.68
CA THR A 52 -26.02 -1.15 1.38
C THR A 52 -26.97 -0.77 2.52
N LEU A 53 -26.58 0.21 3.34
CA LEU A 53 -27.43 0.70 4.43
C LEU A 53 -28.73 1.33 3.93
N GLN A 54 -28.65 2.08 2.84
CA GLN A 54 -29.84 2.67 2.22
C GLN A 54 -30.79 1.58 1.70
N ALA A 55 -30.30 0.58 0.98
CA ALA A 55 -31.09 -0.54 0.49
C ALA A 55 -31.76 -1.33 1.63
N ILE A 56 -31.01 -1.56 2.73
CA ILE A 56 -31.56 -2.23 3.92
C ILE A 56 -32.66 -1.36 4.57
N ALA A 57 -32.44 -0.06 4.69
CA ALA A 57 -33.40 0.85 5.28
C ALA A 57 -34.68 0.94 4.45
N GLU A 58 -34.58 1.03 3.12
CA GLU A 58 -35.73 1.02 2.20
C GLU A 58 -36.51 -0.30 2.29
N PHE A 59 -35.80 -1.45 2.25
CA PHE A 59 -36.43 -2.76 2.38
C PHE A 59 -37.13 -2.94 3.72
N SER A 60 -36.44 -2.60 4.82
CA SER A 60 -37.04 -2.69 6.17
C SER A 60 -38.21 -1.77 6.33
N GLY A 61 -38.13 -0.52 5.85
CA GLY A 61 -39.19 0.45 5.90
C GLY A 61 -40.46 -0.02 5.16
N GLN A 62 -40.30 -0.57 3.95
CA GLN A 62 -41.41 -1.14 3.17
C GLN A 62 -42.03 -2.34 3.89
N SER A 63 -41.23 -3.28 4.39
CA SER A 63 -41.74 -4.48 5.07
C SER A 63 -42.48 -4.14 6.37
N TYR A 64 -42.04 -3.11 7.11
CA TYR A 64 -42.73 -2.65 8.32
C TYR A 64 -44.07 -1.94 7.99
N LEU A 65 -44.11 -1.14 6.94
CA LEU A 65 -45.32 -0.46 6.52
C LEU A 65 -46.39 -1.46 6.03
N GLU A 66 -45.96 -2.50 5.30
CA GLU A 66 -46.89 -3.52 4.77
C GLU A 66 -47.44 -4.42 5.90
N ASN A 67 -46.63 -4.79 6.89
CA ASN A 67 -47.03 -5.73 7.94
C ASN A 67 -47.68 -5.09 9.17
N ARG A 68 -47.80 -3.76 9.26
CA ARG A 68 -48.45 -3.01 10.37
C ARG A 68 -48.05 -3.47 11.79
N ILE A 69 -46.77 -3.74 12.02
CA ILE A 69 -46.29 -4.20 13.30
C ILE A 69 -45.85 -2.98 14.14
N PRO A 70 -46.61 -2.60 15.22
CA PRO A 70 -46.44 -1.30 15.90
C PRO A 70 -45.28 -1.16 16.86
N TYR A 71 -44.53 -2.22 17.20
CA TYR A 71 -43.46 -2.22 18.22
C TYR A 71 -42.32 -3.14 17.82
N LEU A 72 -41.61 -2.84 16.72
CA LEU A 72 -40.34 -3.51 16.49
C LEU A 72 -39.18 -2.53 16.69
N ASP A 73 -38.31 -2.85 17.61
CA ASP A 73 -36.95 -2.27 17.64
C ASP A 73 -36.32 -2.57 16.27
N VAL A 74 -36.12 -1.54 15.45
CA VAL A 74 -35.44 -1.71 14.16
C VAL A 74 -34.00 -2.08 14.46
N PRO A 75 -33.58 -3.33 14.26
CA PRO A 75 -32.20 -3.68 14.54
C PRO A 75 -31.30 -2.90 13.61
N THR A 76 -30.32 -2.24 14.18
CA THR A 76 -29.27 -1.60 13.40
C THR A 76 -28.56 -2.70 12.59
N PRO A 77 -28.64 -2.67 11.26
CA PRO A 77 -28.05 -3.71 10.43
C PRO A 77 -26.54 -3.73 10.64
N ASN A 78 -26.02 -4.86 11.09
CA ASN A 78 -24.59 -5.03 11.27
C ASN A 78 -23.97 -5.47 9.94
N VAL A 79 -23.31 -4.53 9.26
CA VAL A 79 -22.61 -4.81 8.01
C VAL A 79 -21.15 -5.11 8.32
N LYS A 80 -20.73 -6.33 8.09
CA LYS A 80 -19.34 -6.74 8.28
C LYS A 80 -18.46 -6.20 7.14
N ILE A 81 -17.55 -5.31 7.47
CA ILE A 81 -16.57 -4.75 6.53
C ILE A 81 -15.30 -5.60 6.56
N SER A 82 -14.89 -6.10 5.40
CA SER A 82 -13.64 -6.85 5.21
C SER A 82 -12.75 -6.13 4.22
N THR A 83 -11.59 -5.69 4.68
CA THR A 83 -10.59 -5.03 3.83
C THR A 83 -9.59 -6.04 3.28
N LEU A 84 -9.35 -5.98 1.98
CA LEU A 84 -8.35 -6.79 1.29
C LEU A 84 -7.06 -5.95 1.15
N TYR A 85 -5.92 -6.57 1.42
CA TYR A 85 -4.56 -6.00 1.31
C TYR A 85 -4.15 -4.92 2.33
N ASN A 86 -5.07 -4.33 3.07
CA ASN A 86 -4.77 -3.43 4.18
C ASN A 86 -5.83 -3.59 5.28
N PRO A 87 -5.81 -4.69 6.02
CA PRO A 87 -6.85 -5.02 7.01
C PRO A 87 -6.89 -4.03 8.18
N SER A 88 -5.79 -3.36 8.49
CA SER A 88 -5.72 -2.37 9.57
C SER A 88 -6.27 -1.00 9.16
N LEU A 89 -6.59 -0.77 7.87
CA LEU A 89 -6.95 0.55 7.32
C LEU A 89 -5.92 1.63 7.66
N SER A 90 -4.68 1.23 7.87
CA SER A 90 -3.62 2.13 8.32
C SER A 90 -3.01 2.85 7.14
N TYR A 91 -3.03 4.18 7.20
CA TYR A 91 -2.35 5.03 6.24
C TYR A 91 -0.84 4.87 6.34
N GLU A 92 -0.33 4.66 7.54
CA GLU A 92 1.08 4.40 7.83
C GLU A 92 1.58 3.16 7.07
N PHE A 93 0.88 2.03 7.19
CA PHE A 93 1.23 0.80 6.47
C PHE A 93 1.20 0.95 4.95
N TYR A 94 0.38 1.86 4.43
CA TYR A 94 0.32 2.13 3.00
C TYR A 94 1.46 3.03 2.52
N LEU A 95 1.78 4.09 3.27
CA LEU A 95 2.65 5.17 2.81
C LEU A 95 4.12 4.96 3.19
N GLU A 96 4.38 4.38 4.36
CA GLU A 96 5.74 4.24 4.92
C GLU A 96 6.76 3.61 3.96
N PRO A 97 6.49 2.48 3.26
CA PRO A 97 7.46 1.85 2.39
C PRO A 97 7.84 2.73 1.19
N PHE A 98 6.89 3.46 0.65
CA PHE A 98 7.13 4.32 -0.51
C PHE A 98 7.88 5.60 -0.12
N MET A 99 7.52 6.21 1.00
CA MET A 99 8.12 7.46 1.46
C MET A 99 9.59 7.28 1.81
N ILE A 100 9.95 6.24 2.55
CA ILE A 100 11.34 6.03 2.95
C ILE A 100 12.21 5.67 1.75
N LEU A 101 11.71 4.82 0.84
CA LEU A 101 12.42 4.54 -0.41
C LEU A 101 12.65 5.79 -1.25
N ALA A 102 11.65 6.67 -1.36
CA ALA A 102 11.77 7.94 -2.08
C ALA A 102 12.81 8.87 -1.44
N ILE A 103 12.84 8.96 -0.10
CA ILE A 103 13.81 9.77 0.63
C ILE A 103 15.22 9.21 0.46
N LEU A 104 15.41 7.90 0.60
CA LEU A 104 16.73 7.25 0.42
C LEU A 104 17.24 7.43 -1.01
N HIS A 105 16.37 7.31 -2.01
CA HIS A 105 16.71 7.57 -3.40
C HIS A 105 17.16 9.02 -3.61
N LEU A 106 16.42 10.00 -3.09
CA LEU A 106 16.80 11.42 -3.17
C LEU A 106 18.15 11.67 -2.50
N LEU A 107 18.37 11.11 -1.31
CA LEU A 107 19.65 11.22 -0.60
C LEU A 107 20.79 10.60 -1.38
N LEU A 108 20.58 9.44 -2.00
CA LEU A 108 21.58 8.81 -2.88
C LEU A 108 21.98 9.77 -4.02
N CYS A 109 21.02 10.33 -4.72
CA CYS A 109 21.27 11.27 -5.82
C CYS A 109 22.06 12.50 -5.33
N CYS A 110 21.70 13.06 -4.18
CA CYS A 110 22.42 14.18 -3.57
C CYS A 110 23.85 13.80 -3.18
N CYS A 111 24.06 12.63 -2.56
CA CYS A 111 25.38 12.17 -2.16
C CYS A 111 26.30 11.94 -3.36
N VAL A 112 25.79 11.31 -4.42
CA VAL A 112 26.55 11.05 -5.65
C VAL A 112 26.91 12.37 -6.33
N ALA A 113 25.94 13.26 -6.54
CA ALA A 113 26.16 14.57 -7.16
C ALA A 113 27.18 15.42 -6.36
N PHE A 114 27.02 15.45 -5.03
CA PHE A 114 27.93 16.18 -4.16
C PHE A 114 29.36 15.60 -4.19
N SER A 115 29.49 14.29 -4.20
CA SER A 115 30.76 13.57 -4.21
C SER A 115 31.59 13.87 -5.48
N VAL A 116 30.92 13.96 -6.64
CA VAL A 116 31.57 14.34 -7.91
C VAL A 116 31.81 15.86 -7.95
N GLY A 117 30.84 16.64 -7.49
CA GLY A 117 30.93 18.11 -7.46
C GLY A 117 32.08 18.63 -6.57
N GLN A 118 32.41 17.92 -5.48
CA GLN A 118 33.55 18.27 -4.64
C GLN A 118 34.89 18.18 -5.40
N GLU A 119 35.09 17.13 -6.19
CA GLU A 119 36.33 16.96 -6.97
C GLU A 119 36.51 18.09 -7.98
N LEU A 120 35.42 18.53 -8.60
CA LEU A 120 35.43 19.66 -9.51
C LEU A 120 35.71 20.98 -8.79
N LYS A 121 35.08 21.20 -7.63
CA LYS A 121 35.20 22.42 -6.84
C LYS A 121 36.60 22.64 -6.30
N PHE A 122 37.24 21.58 -5.84
CA PHE A 122 38.59 21.64 -5.22
C PHE A 122 39.73 21.40 -6.19
N ASN A 123 39.45 21.22 -7.51
CA ASN A 123 40.40 20.90 -8.55
C ASN A 123 41.23 19.65 -8.26
N THR A 124 40.61 18.67 -7.59
CA THR A 124 41.25 17.39 -7.22
C THR A 124 41.00 16.29 -8.26
N THR A 125 40.41 16.63 -9.38
CA THR A 125 40.01 15.70 -10.47
C THR A 125 41.16 14.91 -11.01
N GLU A 126 42.35 15.48 -11.18
CA GLU A 126 43.53 14.77 -11.67
C GLU A 126 44.02 13.73 -10.66
N GLN A 127 44.00 14.08 -9.38
CA GLN A 127 44.41 13.17 -8.30
C GLN A 127 43.43 12.02 -8.15
N TRP A 128 42.12 12.33 -8.24
CA TRP A 128 41.02 11.35 -8.19
C TRP A 128 41.07 10.40 -9.39
N LEU A 129 41.29 10.92 -10.62
CA LEU A 129 41.37 10.11 -11.84
C LEU A 129 42.61 9.18 -11.80
N ASN A 130 43.70 9.59 -11.16
CA ASN A 130 44.95 8.81 -11.02
C ASN A 130 45.32 8.05 -12.31
N GLN A 131 45.32 8.75 -13.43
CA GLN A 131 45.57 8.21 -14.79
C GLN A 131 44.54 7.13 -15.25
N GLN A 132 43.49 6.90 -14.52
CA GLN A 132 42.43 5.95 -14.93
C GLN A 132 41.48 6.59 -15.91
N ASN A 133 40.75 5.72 -16.62
CA ASN A 133 39.62 6.18 -17.44
C ASN A 133 38.54 6.79 -16.55
N ILE A 134 38.02 7.96 -16.93
CA ILE A 134 36.99 8.71 -16.19
C ILE A 134 35.78 7.83 -15.85
N LEU A 135 35.37 6.94 -16.76
CA LEU A 135 34.25 6.01 -16.53
C LEU A 135 34.54 5.02 -15.39
N LYS A 136 35.77 4.50 -15.31
CA LYS A 136 36.17 3.59 -14.22
C LYS A 136 36.21 4.31 -12.88
N ALA A 137 36.72 5.53 -12.84
CA ALA A 137 36.80 6.35 -11.63
C ALA A 137 35.39 6.71 -11.13
N LEU A 138 34.49 7.12 -12.02
CA LEU A 138 33.08 7.38 -11.70
C LEU A 138 32.38 6.11 -11.20
N PHE A 139 32.58 5.01 -11.90
CA PHE A 139 31.97 3.73 -11.50
C PHE A 139 32.42 3.32 -10.11
N SER A 140 33.72 3.33 -9.84
CA SER A 140 34.27 2.98 -8.53
C SER A 140 33.75 3.86 -7.41
N LYS A 141 33.57 5.15 -7.65
CA LYS A 141 33.06 6.10 -6.68
C LYS A 141 31.57 5.90 -6.41
N ASN A 142 30.78 5.82 -7.47
CA ASN A 142 29.33 5.73 -7.36
C ASN A 142 28.87 4.38 -6.82
N ILE A 143 29.52 3.28 -7.21
CA ILE A 143 29.15 1.94 -6.73
C ILE A 143 29.23 1.84 -5.20
N THR A 144 30.16 2.56 -4.57
CA THR A 144 30.30 2.58 -3.11
C THR A 144 29.04 3.15 -2.46
N TYR A 145 28.50 4.25 -2.99
CA TYR A 145 27.26 4.83 -2.49
C TYR A 145 26.06 3.91 -2.74
N VAL A 146 25.98 3.32 -3.93
CA VAL A 146 24.93 2.35 -4.27
C VAL A 146 24.92 1.19 -3.28
N LEU A 147 26.08 0.62 -2.96
CA LEU A 147 26.16 -0.48 -2.01
C LEU A 147 25.74 -0.06 -0.60
N ILE A 148 26.20 1.09 -0.10
CA ILE A 148 25.84 1.60 1.22
C ILE A 148 24.32 1.79 1.32
N PHE A 149 23.71 2.48 0.36
CA PHE A 149 22.27 2.73 0.36
C PHE A 149 21.46 1.45 0.15
N THR A 150 21.96 0.50 -0.63
CA THR A 150 21.32 -0.81 -0.81
C THR A 150 21.30 -1.59 0.51
N VAL A 151 22.43 -1.68 1.20
CA VAL A 151 22.52 -2.36 2.51
C VAL A 151 21.59 -1.68 3.51
N TRP A 152 21.57 -0.34 3.56
CA TRP A 152 20.70 0.41 4.45
C TRP A 152 19.20 0.13 4.17
N THR A 153 18.83 0.11 2.90
CA THR A 153 17.45 -0.23 2.49
C THR A 153 17.09 -1.67 2.86
N TRP A 154 18.01 -2.62 2.70
CA TRP A 154 17.77 -4.01 3.07
C TRP A 154 17.59 -4.19 4.58
N LEU A 155 18.39 -3.50 5.39
CA LEU A 155 18.23 -3.48 6.86
C LEU A 155 16.87 -2.90 7.26
N TRP A 156 16.47 -1.82 6.60
CA TRP A 156 15.18 -1.21 6.85
C TRP A 156 14.01 -2.12 6.41
N MET A 157 14.10 -2.76 5.25
CA MET A 157 13.11 -3.77 4.80
C MET A 157 13.01 -4.95 5.78
N PHE A 158 14.14 -5.42 6.28
CA PHE A 158 14.17 -6.46 7.31
C PHE A 158 13.43 -6.01 8.57
N TRP A 159 13.68 -4.78 9.02
CA TRP A 159 13.00 -4.21 10.18
C TRP A 159 11.48 -4.11 9.96
N LEU A 160 11.03 -3.69 8.78
CA LEU A 160 9.60 -3.63 8.44
C LEU A 160 8.94 -5.01 8.49
N ILE A 161 9.59 -6.03 7.95
CA ILE A 161 9.02 -7.38 7.84
C ILE A 161 9.01 -8.06 9.21
N GLU A 162 10.17 -8.10 9.90
CA GLU A 162 10.32 -8.88 11.13
C GLU A 162 9.77 -8.18 12.37
N ILE A 163 9.91 -6.87 12.47
CA ILE A 163 9.50 -6.12 13.67
C ILE A 163 8.11 -5.52 13.51
N ARG A 164 7.82 -4.95 12.34
CA ARG A 164 6.52 -4.31 12.08
C ARG A 164 5.46 -5.29 11.53
N GLY A 165 5.84 -6.53 11.23
CA GLY A 165 4.93 -7.56 10.74
C GLY A 165 4.40 -7.31 9.32
N TRP A 166 5.16 -6.64 8.48
CA TRP A 166 4.76 -6.37 7.11
C TRP A 166 4.73 -7.64 6.27
N PHE A 167 3.63 -7.81 5.52
CA PHE A 167 3.47 -8.94 4.63
C PHE A 167 3.91 -8.56 3.21
N VAL A 168 4.89 -9.28 2.67
CA VAL A 168 5.33 -9.17 1.28
C VAL A 168 4.63 -10.25 0.46
N ALA A 169 3.74 -9.84 -0.44
CA ALA A 169 2.96 -10.77 -1.26
C ALA A 169 3.74 -11.44 -2.41
N GLY A 170 5.01 -11.08 -2.62
CA GLY A 170 5.85 -11.56 -3.72
C GLY A 170 7.16 -12.17 -3.25
N GLN A 171 8.05 -12.42 -4.22
CA GLN A 171 9.40 -12.88 -3.92
C GLN A 171 10.25 -11.72 -3.41
N LEU A 172 10.72 -11.79 -2.17
CA LEU A 172 11.56 -10.77 -1.55
C LEU A 172 12.82 -10.47 -2.40
N TRP A 173 13.45 -11.49 -2.96
CA TRP A 173 14.63 -11.34 -3.81
C TRP A 173 14.42 -10.47 -5.04
N SER A 174 13.24 -10.53 -5.65
CA SER A 174 12.90 -9.68 -6.79
C SER A 174 12.83 -8.20 -6.40
N ILE A 175 12.32 -7.92 -5.20
CA ILE A 175 12.23 -6.56 -4.65
C ILE A 175 13.64 -6.03 -4.34
N LEU A 176 14.47 -6.83 -3.67
CA LEU A 176 15.84 -6.46 -3.31
C LEU A 176 16.72 -6.22 -4.54
N LEU A 177 16.59 -7.09 -5.56
CA LEU A 177 17.31 -6.92 -6.83
C LEU A 177 16.81 -5.67 -7.59
N GLY A 178 15.51 -5.49 -7.66
CA GLY A 178 14.90 -4.32 -8.28
C GLY A 178 15.37 -3.01 -7.64
N GLN A 179 15.47 -2.99 -6.31
CA GLN A 179 15.97 -1.86 -5.54
C GLN A 179 17.45 -1.56 -5.83
N PHE A 180 18.29 -2.59 -5.91
CA PHE A 180 19.70 -2.42 -6.28
C PHE A 180 19.86 -1.87 -7.70
N LEU A 181 19.09 -2.39 -8.66
CA LEU A 181 19.10 -1.90 -10.04
C LEU A 181 18.59 -0.45 -10.14
N LEU A 182 17.57 -0.10 -9.37
CA LEU A 182 17.05 1.27 -9.29
C LEU A 182 18.13 2.23 -8.80
N TYR A 183 18.78 1.92 -7.69
CA TYR A 183 19.86 2.76 -7.15
C TYR A 183 21.04 2.87 -8.11
N SER A 184 21.40 1.77 -8.77
CA SER A 184 22.44 1.79 -9.80
C SER A 184 22.07 2.72 -10.96
N ALA A 185 20.85 2.63 -11.48
CA ALA A 185 20.39 3.48 -12.57
C ALA A 185 20.48 4.98 -12.20
N TYR A 186 20.01 5.35 -11.02
CA TYR A 186 20.01 6.76 -10.58
C TYR A 186 21.40 7.28 -10.18
N ALA A 187 22.30 6.42 -9.71
CA ALA A 187 23.66 6.83 -9.38
C ALA A 187 24.51 7.12 -10.62
N PHE A 188 24.15 6.52 -11.78
CA PHE A 188 24.86 6.72 -13.04
C PHE A 188 24.14 7.64 -14.04
N MET A 189 22.99 8.18 -13.68
CA MET A 189 22.25 9.17 -14.45
C MET A 189 22.80 10.58 -14.21
#